data_f20bfa781f3078e1709b71aaa8a08ec1
#
_entry.id   f20bfa781f3078e1709b71aaa8a08ec1
#
_cell.length_a   1.000
_cell.length_b   1.000
_cell.length_c   1.000
_cell.angle_alpha   90.00
_cell.angle_beta   90.00
_cell.angle_gamma   90.00
#
_symmetry.space_group_name_H-M   'P 1'
#
loop_
_entity.id
_entity.type
_entity.pdbx_description
1 polymer ?
#
loop_
_entity_poly.entity_id
_entity_poly.type
_entity_poly.pdbx_seq_one_letter_code
_entity_poly.pdbx_strand_id
1 'polypeptide(L)'
;MTAHFHSLTRRLVLAGLAAAAFGVQADEGRWTYEVTVTNLTYNQRFTPVLLATHRPAIRFFTLGEPALPQLATLAEEGNVAPLRTLLDASPHVRATEAGNALLDPGKSVSFRIQGNPWRDRLSLAAMLIPTNDAFVGLDAVQLPYPGWPVQTYTAVAHDAGSEVNDELCSSIPGPFFAEFGGSGGGGRVGGCEGFVHVHRGMH
;
A
#
# COMPACT_ATOMS: atom_id res chain seq x y z
N MET A 1 82.43 9.35 -50.14
CA MET A 1 81.04 8.99 -50.40
C MET A 1 80.44 8.57 -49.10
N THR A 2 79.83 9.46 -48.33
CA THR A 2 79.34 9.26 -46.98
C THR A 2 77.81 9.51 -46.97
N ALA A 3 77.04 8.44 -46.67
CA ALA A 3 75.57 8.52 -46.59
C ALA A 3 75.18 8.73 -45.14
N HIS A 4 74.43 9.78 -44.86
CA HIS A 4 73.84 10.07 -43.56
C HIS A 4 72.44 9.53 -43.54
N PHE A 5 72.18 8.59 -42.56
CA PHE A 5 70.85 8.14 -42.25
C PHE A 5 70.24 8.97 -41.09
N HIS A 6 69.14 9.64 -41.39
CA HIS A 6 68.39 10.36 -40.41
C HIS A 6 67.33 9.38 -39.78
N SER A 7 67.45 9.16 -38.49
CA SER A 7 66.47 8.41 -37.71
C SER A 7 65.26 9.31 -37.39
N LEU A 8 64.10 8.95 -37.95
CA LEU A 8 62.82 9.55 -37.55
C LEU A 8 62.25 8.80 -36.33
N THR A 9 62.36 9.43 -35.17
CA THR A 9 61.65 8.97 -33.95
C THR A 9 60.17 9.28 -34.06
N ARG A 10 59.36 8.27 -34.31
CA ARG A 10 57.87 8.38 -34.17
C ARG A 10 57.50 8.42 -32.70
N ARG A 11 57.08 9.57 -32.23
CA ARG A 11 56.40 9.69 -30.93
C ARG A 11 54.97 9.14 -31.06
N LEU A 12 54.72 7.98 -30.45
CA LEU A 12 53.37 7.44 -30.25
C LEU A 12 52.69 8.28 -29.17
N VAL A 13 51.69 9.08 -29.54
CA VAL A 13 50.79 9.73 -28.60
C VAL A 13 49.69 8.70 -28.31
N LEU A 14 49.76 8.03 -27.16
CA LEU A 14 48.63 7.26 -26.65
C LEU A 14 47.57 8.24 -26.14
N ALA A 15 46.54 8.47 -26.96
CA ALA A 15 45.31 9.08 -26.49
C ALA A 15 44.54 8.00 -25.68
N GLY A 16 44.59 8.09 -24.37
CA GLY A 16 43.76 7.27 -23.50
C GLY A 16 42.29 7.68 -23.66
N LEU A 17 41.48 6.85 -24.32
CA LEU A 17 40.04 6.92 -24.23
C LEU A 17 39.67 6.43 -22.82
N ALA A 18 39.33 7.38 -21.93
CA ALA A 18 38.61 7.07 -20.72
C ALA A 18 37.19 6.70 -21.15
N ALA A 19 36.92 5.40 -21.32
CA ALA A 19 35.55 4.89 -21.39
C ALA A 19 34.93 5.10 -20.03
N ALA A 20 34.13 6.16 -19.87
CA ALA A 20 33.21 6.29 -18.77
C ALA A 20 32.20 5.13 -18.89
N ALA A 21 32.45 4.06 -18.15
CA ALA A 21 31.46 3.02 -17.94
C ALA A 21 30.33 3.67 -17.16
N PHE A 22 29.33 4.19 -17.87
CA PHE A 22 28.01 4.38 -17.29
C PHE A 22 27.54 2.99 -16.91
N GLY A 23 27.74 2.64 -15.65
CA GLY A 23 27.09 1.49 -15.05
C GLY A 23 25.59 1.73 -15.16
N VAL A 24 24.98 1.10 -16.16
CA VAL A 24 23.54 0.81 -16.08
C VAL A 24 23.42 -0.07 -14.86
N GLN A 25 23.12 0.53 -13.71
CA GLN A 25 22.58 -0.22 -12.60
C GLN A 25 21.29 -0.80 -13.13
N ALA A 26 21.35 -2.06 -13.55
CA ALA A 26 20.17 -2.87 -13.74
C ALA A 26 19.42 -2.74 -12.42
N ASP A 27 18.23 -2.15 -12.47
CA ASP A 27 17.36 -1.97 -11.32
C ASP A 27 16.92 -3.38 -10.87
N GLU A 28 17.76 -4.00 -10.04
CA GLU A 28 17.70 -5.42 -9.72
C GLU A 28 16.33 -5.76 -9.14
N GLY A 29 15.43 -6.21 -10.03
CA GLY A 29 14.16 -6.80 -9.66
C GLY A 29 13.05 -5.81 -9.28
N ARG A 30 13.06 -4.59 -9.77
CA ARG A 30 11.93 -3.68 -9.70
C ARG A 30 10.98 -3.89 -10.87
N TRP A 31 9.76 -4.24 -10.56
CA TRP A 31 8.67 -4.40 -11.51
C TRP A 31 7.57 -3.42 -11.16
N THR A 32 6.91 -2.87 -12.17
CA THR A 32 5.72 -2.06 -11.96
C THR A 32 4.50 -2.98 -12.13
N TYR A 33 3.68 -3.03 -11.10
CA TYR A 33 2.41 -3.76 -11.08
C TYR A 33 1.26 -2.79 -11.31
N GLU A 34 0.30 -3.22 -12.08
CA GLU A 34 -1.02 -2.61 -12.10
C GLU A 34 -1.92 -3.40 -11.16
N VAL A 35 -2.42 -2.74 -10.13
CA VAL A 35 -3.30 -3.32 -9.11
C VAL A 35 -4.66 -2.69 -9.27
N THR A 36 -5.65 -3.50 -9.66
CA THR A 36 -7.04 -3.05 -9.75
C THR A 36 -7.82 -3.55 -8.54
N VAL A 37 -8.43 -2.63 -7.82
CA VAL A 37 -9.32 -2.89 -6.69
C VAL A 37 -10.74 -2.67 -7.15
N THR A 38 -11.60 -3.69 -7.01
CA THR A 38 -13.03 -3.62 -7.32
C THR A 38 -13.83 -3.76 -6.04
N ASN A 39 -14.72 -2.82 -5.79
CA ASN A 39 -15.66 -2.90 -4.67
C ASN A 39 -16.81 -3.83 -5.04
N LEU A 40 -16.86 -5.00 -4.41
CA LEU A 40 -17.90 -6.02 -4.63
C LEU A 40 -19.03 -5.97 -3.61
N THR A 41 -19.05 -4.97 -2.71
CA THR A 41 -20.14 -4.83 -1.73
C THR A 41 -21.42 -4.40 -2.42
N TYR A 42 -22.54 -4.68 -1.77
CA TYR A 42 -23.86 -4.28 -2.30
C TYR A 42 -24.09 -2.76 -2.17
N ASN A 43 -23.75 -2.17 -1.03
CA ASN A 43 -24.08 -0.77 -0.73
C ASN A 43 -23.05 -0.04 0.15
N GLN A 44 -21.88 -0.61 0.39
CA GLN A 44 -20.83 0.02 1.19
C GLN A 44 -19.77 0.63 0.28
N ARG A 45 -19.38 1.86 0.55
CA ARG A 45 -18.27 2.53 -0.12
C ARG A 45 -16.97 2.24 0.61
N PHE A 46 -15.88 2.29 -0.12
CA PHE A 46 -14.56 2.33 0.49
C PHE A 46 -14.04 3.76 0.49
N THR A 47 -13.39 4.15 1.57
CA THR A 47 -12.57 5.37 1.59
C THR A 47 -11.38 5.22 0.63
N PRO A 48 -10.54 6.25 0.43
CA PRO A 48 -9.34 6.11 -0.37
C PRO A 48 -8.54 4.87 0.03
N VAL A 49 -8.30 3.98 -0.95
CA VAL A 49 -7.56 2.73 -0.71
C VAL A 49 -6.08 3.05 -0.58
N LEU A 50 -5.43 2.60 0.49
CA LEU A 50 -3.98 2.63 0.66
C LEU A 50 -3.38 1.27 0.29
N LEU A 51 -2.33 1.28 -0.54
CA LEU A 51 -1.56 0.10 -0.91
C LEU A 51 -0.10 0.29 -0.50
N ALA A 52 0.57 -0.81 -0.17
CA ALA A 52 2.02 -0.82 -0.04
C ALA A 52 2.62 -2.13 -0.56
N THR A 53 3.81 -2.02 -1.15
CA THR A 53 4.69 -3.15 -1.39
C THR A 53 5.82 -3.11 -0.37
N HIS A 54 6.05 -4.25 0.31
CA HIS A 54 6.91 -4.30 1.48
C HIS A 54 7.51 -5.69 1.70
N ARG A 55 8.52 -5.78 2.56
CA ARG A 55 9.07 -7.07 3.01
C ARG A 55 8.05 -7.85 3.82
N PRO A 56 8.14 -9.20 3.86
CA PRO A 56 7.21 -10.04 4.61
C PRO A 56 7.12 -9.75 6.12
N ALA A 57 8.13 -9.06 6.68
CA ALA A 57 8.14 -8.66 8.09
C ALA A 57 7.17 -7.50 8.42
N ILE A 58 6.72 -6.76 7.40
CA ILE A 58 5.71 -5.71 7.57
C ILE A 58 4.33 -6.34 7.46
N ARG A 59 3.45 -5.94 8.36
CA ARG A 59 2.04 -6.31 8.39
C ARG A 59 1.19 -5.06 8.54
N PHE A 60 0.09 -4.99 7.81
CA PHE A 60 -0.92 -3.96 8.06
C PHE A 60 -1.74 -4.31 9.29
N PHE A 61 -2.06 -5.60 9.43
CA PHE A 61 -2.77 -6.16 10.57
C PHE A 61 -2.44 -7.63 10.77
N THR A 62 -2.78 -8.14 11.93
CA THR A 62 -2.75 -9.57 12.25
C THR A 62 -4.03 -9.91 12.98
N LEU A 63 -4.77 -10.92 12.52
CA LEU A 63 -6.00 -11.35 13.19
C LEU A 63 -5.70 -11.82 14.62
N GLY A 64 -6.50 -11.35 15.56
CA GLY A 64 -6.35 -11.66 16.99
C GLY A 64 -5.37 -10.76 17.73
N GLU A 65 -4.70 -9.83 17.05
CA GLU A 65 -3.79 -8.86 17.65
C GLU A 65 -4.40 -7.45 17.62
N PRO A 66 -4.01 -6.54 18.53
CA PRO A 66 -4.45 -5.16 18.50
C PRO A 66 -4.10 -4.47 17.18
N ALA A 67 -5.00 -3.64 16.67
CA ALA A 67 -4.72 -2.81 15.52
C ALA A 67 -3.59 -1.82 15.83
N LEU A 68 -2.72 -1.55 14.84
CA LEU A 68 -1.81 -0.41 14.91
C LEU A 68 -2.65 0.87 15.04
N PRO A 69 -2.24 1.86 15.87
CA PRO A 69 -3.00 3.12 16.00
C PRO A 69 -3.26 3.81 14.66
N GLN A 70 -2.33 3.70 13.72
CA GLN A 70 -2.47 4.29 12.38
C GLN A 70 -3.47 3.52 11.50
N LEU A 71 -3.61 2.21 11.70
CA LEU A 71 -4.64 1.42 11.05
C LEU A 71 -6.01 1.70 11.67
N ALA A 72 -6.09 1.84 13.00
CA ALA A 72 -7.31 2.25 13.69
C ALA A 72 -7.81 3.60 13.15
N THR A 73 -6.95 4.62 13.04
CA THR A 73 -7.31 5.91 12.42
C THR A 73 -7.82 5.75 10.97
N LEU A 74 -7.24 4.82 10.19
CA LEU A 74 -7.75 4.54 8.84
C LEU A 74 -9.13 3.89 8.90
N ALA A 75 -9.35 2.97 9.82
CA ALA A 75 -10.60 2.21 9.96
C ALA A 75 -11.74 3.07 10.51
N GLU A 76 -11.44 3.99 11.44
CA GLU A 76 -12.39 4.88 12.12
C GLU A 76 -12.74 6.13 11.31
N GLU A 77 -11.75 6.74 10.65
CA GLU A 77 -11.89 8.04 10.00
C GLU A 77 -11.73 8.00 8.47
N GLY A 78 -11.28 6.87 7.92
CA GLY A 78 -10.88 6.78 6.51
C GLY A 78 -9.59 7.54 6.19
N ASN A 79 -8.85 7.97 7.21
CA ASN A 79 -7.64 8.78 7.07
C ASN A 79 -6.41 7.88 6.84
N VAL A 80 -5.96 7.80 5.60
CA VAL A 80 -4.80 6.97 5.20
C VAL A 80 -3.45 7.59 5.57
N ALA A 81 -3.40 8.91 5.87
CA ALA A 81 -2.14 9.63 5.99
C ALA A 81 -1.24 9.14 7.15
N PRO A 82 -1.73 8.84 8.36
CA PRO A 82 -0.88 8.33 9.44
C PRO A 82 -0.24 6.98 9.09
N LEU A 83 -1.01 6.04 8.52
CA LEU A 83 -0.49 4.73 8.13
C LEU A 83 0.51 4.85 6.97
N ARG A 84 0.20 5.66 5.97
CA ARG A 84 1.13 5.95 4.87
C ARG A 84 2.45 6.52 5.37
N THR A 85 2.41 7.50 6.27
CA THR A 85 3.63 8.12 6.85
C THR A 85 4.48 7.08 7.59
N LEU A 86 3.84 6.21 8.37
CA LEU A 86 4.53 5.11 9.05
C LEU A 86 5.22 4.16 8.06
N LEU A 87 4.52 3.80 6.99
CA LEU A 87 5.02 2.90 5.95
C LEU A 87 6.18 3.53 5.18
N ASP A 88 6.03 4.78 4.75
CA ASP A 88 7.04 5.53 3.98
C ASP A 88 8.35 5.76 4.78
N ALA A 89 8.26 5.82 6.12
CA ALA A 89 9.43 5.91 6.99
C ALA A 89 10.18 4.58 7.17
N SER A 90 9.60 3.46 6.75
CA SER A 90 10.19 2.13 6.97
C SER A 90 11.13 1.73 5.82
N PRO A 91 12.38 1.31 6.09
CA PRO A 91 13.30 0.79 5.07
C PRO A 91 12.84 -0.56 4.50
N HIS A 92 11.83 -1.18 5.09
CA HIS A 92 11.24 -2.44 4.64
C HIS A 92 10.03 -2.25 3.71
N VAL A 93 9.60 -1.03 3.49
CA VAL A 93 8.56 -0.67 2.52
C VAL A 93 9.24 -0.17 1.25
N ARG A 94 8.78 -0.67 0.10
CA ARG A 94 9.34 -0.29 -1.19
C ARG A 94 8.60 0.88 -1.80
N ALA A 95 7.28 0.84 -1.77
CA ALA A 95 6.42 1.87 -2.33
C ALA A 95 5.07 1.87 -1.62
N THR A 96 4.45 3.03 -1.58
CA THR A 96 3.05 3.21 -1.17
C THR A 96 2.29 3.96 -2.24
N GLU A 97 1.03 3.62 -2.44
CA GLU A 97 0.09 4.34 -3.29
C GLU A 97 -1.23 4.53 -2.55
N ALA A 98 -1.87 5.64 -2.77
CA ALA A 98 -3.18 5.91 -2.16
C ALA A 98 -4.15 6.50 -3.18
N GLY A 99 -5.40 6.07 -3.09
CA GLY A 99 -6.51 6.69 -3.81
C GLY A 99 -6.79 8.11 -3.30
N ASN A 100 -7.56 8.85 -4.06
CA ASN A 100 -7.95 10.23 -3.74
C ASN A 100 -9.48 10.42 -3.72
N ALA A 101 -10.25 9.35 -3.88
CA ALA A 101 -11.71 9.39 -3.94
C ALA A 101 -12.31 8.14 -3.30
N LEU A 102 -13.59 8.24 -2.95
CA LEU A 102 -14.38 7.08 -2.52
C LEU A 102 -14.54 6.09 -3.67
N LEU A 103 -14.52 4.80 -3.35
CA LEU A 103 -14.79 3.73 -4.30
C LEU A 103 -16.20 3.18 -4.07
N ASP A 104 -17.12 3.54 -4.96
CA ASP A 104 -18.51 3.11 -4.89
C ASP A 104 -18.68 1.61 -5.17
N PRO A 105 -19.77 0.98 -4.70
CA PRO A 105 -20.13 -0.39 -5.03
C PRO A 105 -20.14 -0.64 -6.54
N GLY A 106 -19.59 -1.77 -6.97
CA GLY A 106 -19.48 -2.17 -8.38
C GLY A 106 -18.46 -1.37 -9.20
N LYS A 107 -17.72 -0.44 -8.59
CA LYS A 107 -16.68 0.35 -9.26
C LYS A 107 -15.29 -0.21 -8.99
N SER A 108 -14.34 0.18 -9.85
CA SER A 108 -12.94 -0.21 -9.76
C SER A 108 -12.03 1.01 -9.81
N VAL A 109 -10.89 0.89 -9.15
CA VAL A 109 -9.77 1.84 -9.22
C VAL A 109 -8.49 1.07 -9.47
N SER A 110 -7.61 1.61 -10.31
CA SER A 110 -6.31 1.00 -10.63
C SER A 110 -5.16 1.87 -10.15
N PHE A 111 -4.12 1.21 -9.63
CA PHE A 111 -2.90 1.81 -9.13
C PHE A 111 -1.70 1.22 -9.86
N ARG A 112 -0.64 2.01 -9.99
CA ARG A 112 0.66 1.53 -10.45
C ARG A 112 1.64 1.61 -9.30
N ILE A 113 2.15 0.46 -8.86
CA ILE A 113 3.04 0.35 -7.72
C ILE A 113 4.28 -0.49 -8.06
N GLN A 114 5.44 -0.08 -7.56
CA GLN A 114 6.67 -0.83 -7.74
C GLN A 114 6.80 -1.96 -6.72
N GLY A 115 7.34 -3.11 -7.14
CA GLY A 115 7.56 -4.25 -6.25
C GLY A 115 8.59 -5.23 -6.80
N ASN A 116 9.11 -6.08 -5.93
CA ASN A 116 9.98 -7.19 -6.28
C ASN A 116 9.30 -8.50 -5.89
N PRO A 117 8.88 -9.36 -6.85
CA PRO A 117 8.07 -10.54 -6.54
C PRO A 117 8.78 -11.60 -5.68
N TRP A 118 10.12 -11.58 -5.66
CA TRP A 118 10.90 -12.52 -4.84
C TRP A 118 11.06 -12.07 -3.39
N ARG A 119 10.86 -10.78 -3.13
CA ARG A 119 11.20 -10.18 -1.84
C ARG A 119 10.05 -9.46 -1.18
N ASP A 120 9.12 -8.92 -1.96
CA ASP A 120 8.07 -8.06 -1.47
C ASP A 120 6.71 -8.78 -1.47
N ARG A 121 5.82 -8.24 -0.68
CA ARG A 121 4.41 -8.60 -0.57
C ARG A 121 3.57 -7.35 -0.84
N LEU A 122 2.32 -7.54 -1.19
CA LEU A 122 1.34 -6.46 -1.31
C LEU A 122 0.38 -6.52 -0.12
N SER A 123 0.17 -5.36 0.50
CA SER A 123 -0.94 -5.13 1.42
C SER A 123 -1.79 -3.96 0.96
N LEU A 124 -3.06 -3.98 1.31
CA LEU A 124 -3.96 -2.86 1.13
C LEU A 124 -4.96 -2.76 2.27
N ALA A 125 -5.46 -1.54 2.51
CA ALA A 125 -6.54 -1.29 3.43
C ALA A 125 -7.36 -0.06 2.99
N ALA A 126 -8.66 -0.08 3.30
CA ALA A 126 -9.57 1.06 3.17
C ALA A 126 -10.72 0.88 4.17
N MET A 127 -11.21 1.97 4.76
CA MET A 127 -12.38 1.93 5.62
C MET A 127 -13.62 1.58 4.81
N LEU A 128 -14.56 0.85 5.41
CA LEU A 128 -15.90 0.66 4.88
C LEU A 128 -16.83 1.74 5.43
N ILE A 129 -17.56 2.41 4.56
CA ILE A 129 -18.56 3.39 4.95
C ILE A 129 -19.94 2.84 4.60
N PRO A 130 -20.92 2.87 5.51
CA PRO A 130 -20.87 3.41 6.87
C PRO A 130 -20.58 2.32 7.91
N THR A 131 -19.52 2.45 8.64
CA THR A 131 -19.20 1.63 9.82
C THR A 131 -18.43 2.48 10.82
N ASN A 132 -18.29 2.03 12.07
CA ASN A 132 -17.44 2.68 13.05
C ASN A 132 -15.96 2.45 12.77
N ASP A 133 -15.49 1.20 12.76
CA ASP A 133 -14.08 0.87 12.55
C ASP A 133 -13.85 -0.36 11.65
N ALA A 134 -14.79 -0.64 10.73
CA ALA A 134 -14.58 -1.71 9.76
C ALA A 134 -13.74 -1.26 8.58
N PHE A 135 -12.85 -2.13 8.13
CA PHE A 135 -12.01 -1.92 6.96
C PHE A 135 -11.95 -3.16 6.07
N VAL A 136 -11.81 -2.95 4.76
CA VAL A 136 -11.43 -4.02 3.83
C VAL A 136 -9.91 -4.10 3.80
N GLY A 137 -9.36 -5.31 3.88
CA GLY A 137 -7.92 -5.48 3.92
C GLY A 137 -7.41 -6.74 3.24
N LEU A 138 -6.24 -6.63 2.64
CA LEU A 138 -5.34 -7.74 2.29
C LEU A 138 -4.02 -7.50 2.98
N ASP A 139 -3.44 -8.52 3.58
CA ASP A 139 -2.16 -8.40 4.25
C ASP A 139 -1.13 -9.37 3.68
N ALA A 140 0.01 -8.82 3.24
CA ALA A 140 1.21 -9.51 2.82
C ALA A 140 1.01 -10.61 1.75
N VAL A 141 0.13 -10.38 0.77
CA VAL A 141 -0.07 -11.33 -0.34
C VAL A 141 1.11 -11.32 -1.31
N GLN A 142 1.35 -12.46 -1.97
CA GLN A 142 2.44 -12.62 -2.91
C GLN A 142 2.21 -11.77 -4.16
N LEU A 143 3.24 -11.05 -4.61
CA LEU A 143 3.24 -10.43 -5.93
C LEU A 143 3.41 -11.50 -7.02
N PRO A 144 2.71 -11.42 -8.16
CA PRO A 144 2.91 -12.35 -9.27
C PRO A 144 4.31 -12.22 -9.87
N TYR A 145 4.91 -13.35 -10.23
CA TYR A 145 6.18 -13.35 -10.95
C TYR A 145 5.99 -12.89 -12.40
N PRO A 146 7.02 -12.28 -13.01
CA PRO A 146 6.98 -11.91 -14.42
C PRO A 146 6.62 -13.10 -15.31
N GLY A 147 5.69 -12.88 -16.23
CA GLY A 147 5.19 -13.92 -17.12
C GLY A 147 4.11 -14.82 -16.52
N TRP A 148 3.76 -14.67 -15.27
CA TRP A 148 2.62 -15.35 -14.68
C TRP A 148 1.31 -14.69 -15.12
N PRO A 149 0.21 -15.46 -15.15
CA PRO A 149 -1.12 -14.90 -15.41
C PRO A 149 -1.50 -13.89 -14.30
N VAL A 150 -2.51 -13.06 -14.61
CA VAL A 150 -3.11 -12.17 -13.63
C VAL A 150 -3.52 -12.96 -12.39
N GLN A 151 -3.14 -12.46 -11.20
CA GLN A 151 -3.54 -13.03 -9.93
C GLN A 151 -4.72 -12.25 -9.37
N THR A 152 -5.71 -12.96 -8.86
CA THR A 152 -6.88 -12.36 -8.22
C THR A 152 -6.92 -12.78 -6.76
N TYR A 153 -7.12 -11.81 -5.88
CA TYR A 153 -7.29 -12.01 -4.45
C TYR A 153 -8.64 -11.48 -4.01
N THR A 154 -9.27 -12.16 -3.07
CA THR A 154 -10.49 -11.66 -2.42
C THR A 154 -10.12 -11.09 -1.08
N ALA A 155 -10.35 -9.79 -0.91
CA ALA A 155 -10.25 -9.12 0.38
C ALA A 155 -11.60 -9.25 1.11
N VAL A 156 -11.55 -9.47 2.41
CA VAL A 156 -12.73 -9.50 3.27
C VAL A 156 -12.77 -8.27 4.17
N ALA A 157 -13.93 -7.98 4.71
CA ALA A 157 -14.08 -6.95 5.73
C ALA A 157 -13.53 -7.45 7.07
N HIS A 158 -12.81 -6.58 7.74
CA HIS A 158 -12.29 -6.75 9.09
C HIS A 158 -12.82 -5.63 9.96
N ASP A 159 -12.83 -5.87 11.25
CA ASP A 159 -13.09 -4.93 12.30
C ASP A 159 -11.76 -4.65 13.00
N ALA A 160 -11.43 -3.39 13.23
CA ALA A 160 -10.16 -3.02 13.86
C ALA A 160 -10.16 -3.32 15.37
N GLY A 161 -11.35 -3.51 15.97
CA GLY A 161 -11.54 -3.72 17.39
C GLY A 161 -11.14 -2.51 18.23
N SER A 162 -11.11 -1.34 17.62
CA SER A 162 -10.68 -0.09 18.25
C SER A 162 -11.86 0.74 18.77
N GLU A 163 -13.06 0.52 18.25
CA GLU A 163 -14.30 1.14 18.69
C GLU A 163 -15.33 0.11 19.14
N VAL A 164 -16.30 0.58 19.93
CA VAL A 164 -17.40 -0.28 20.39
C VAL A 164 -18.41 -0.48 19.28
N ASN A 165 -18.75 -1.72 18.99
CA ASN A 165 -19.81 -2.10 18.06
C ASN A 165 -21.20 -1.87 18.69
N ASP A 166 -21.56 -0.59 18.91
CA ASP A 166 -22.83 -0.19 19.55
C ASP A 166 -23.97 0.04 18.54
N GLU A 167 -23.67 -0.05 17.24
CA GLU A 167 -24.61 0.15 16.13
C GLU A 167 -25.33 1.53 16.16
N LEU A 168 -24.81 2.50 16.92
CA LEU A 168 -25.39 3.82 17.02
C LEU A 168 -24.88 4.72 15.88
N CYS A 169 -25.79 5.45 15.22
CA CYS A 169 -25.42 6.44 14.21
C CYS A 169 -24.47 7.51 14.75
N SER A 170 -24.51 7.81 16.05
CA SER A 170 -23.58 8.75 16.70
C SER A 170 -22.12 8.27 16.74
N SER A 171 -21.89 6.98 16.60
CA SER A 171 -20.56 6.35 16.59
C SER A 171 -20.02 6.13 15.19
N ILE A 172 -20.80 6.47 14.15
CA ILE A 172 -20.41 6.34 12.74
C ILE A 172 -19.93 7.68 12.22
N PRO A 173 -18.75 7.78 11.59
CA PRO A 173 -18.22 9.03 11.08
C PRO A 173 -19.09 9.62 9.95
N GLY A 174 -19.34 10.96 10.00
CA GLY A 174 -20.02 11.72 8.96
C GLY A 174 -19.15 11.92 7.72
N PRO A 175 -19.62 12.51 6.61
CA PRO A 175 -20.77 13.39 6.49
C PRO A 175 -22.10 12.69 6.18
N PHE A 176 -22.09 11.40 5.90
CA PHE A 176 -23.29 10.69 5.42
C PHE A 176 -24.34 10.48 6.52
N PHE A 177 -23.97 10.65 7.78
CA PHE A 177 -24.82 10.49 8.96
C PHE A 177 -24.92 11.75 9.83
N ALA A 178 -24.38 12.89 9.38
CA ALA A 178 -24.49 14.14 10.12
C ALA A 178 -25.95 14.52 10.42
N GLU A 179 -26.88 14.26 9.49
CA GLU A 179 -28.32 14.44 9.66
C GLU A 179 -28.96 13.48 10.68
N PHE A 180 -28.30 12.36 10.98
CA PHE A 180 -28.71 11.37 11.98
C PHE A 180 -27.89 11.44 13.27
N GLY A 181 -27.07 12.49 13.44
CA GLY A 181 -26.27 12.71 14.64
C GLY A 181 -24.90 11.99 14.62
N GLY A 182 -24.45 11.52 13.44
CA GLY A 182 -23.12 10.93 13.29
C GLY A 182 -22.04 11.93 13.67
N SER A 183 -21.08 11.50 14.46
CA SER A 183 -19.89 12.27 14.82
C SER A 183 -18.87 12.20 13.69
N GLY A 184 -18.00 13.16 13.56
CA GLY A 184 -16.96 13.20 12.55
C GLY A 184 -15.76 12.29 12.84
N GLY A 185 -15.95 11.11 13.42
CA GLY A 185 -14.87 10.20 13.84
C GLY A 185 -14.59 10.25 15.34
N GLY A 186 -14.04 9.19 15.88
CA GLY A 186 -13.73 9.06 17.30
C GLY A 186 -14.89 8.47 18.09
N GLY A 187 -15.13 7.19 17.87
CA GLY A 187 -16.07 6.40 18.66
C GLY A 187 -15.64 6.26 20.12
N ARG A 188 -16.50 5.66 20.90
CA ARG A 188 -16.28 5.46 22.32
C ARG A 188 -15.08 4.57 22.59
N VAL A 189 -14.07 5.12 23.24
CA VAL A 189 -13.00 4.34 23.86
C VAL A 189 -13.58 3.63 25.11
N GLY A 190 -13.67 2.32 25.06
CA GLY A 190 -14.06 1.48 26.20
C GLY A 190 -15.15 0.46 25.85
N GLY A 191 -14.82 -0.82 26.03
CA GLY A 191 -15.68 -1.95 25.70
C GLY A 191 -15.52 -2.50 24.29
N CYS A 192 -14.54 -1.97 23.52
CA CYS A 192 -14.11 -2.54 22.24
C CYS A 192 -13.45 -3.92 22.43
N GLU A 193 -13.41 -4.72 21.37
CA GLU A 193 -12.83 -6.06 21.38
C GLU A 193 -11.33 -6.04 21.65
N GLY A 194 -10.63 -4.98 21.23
CA GLY A 194 -9.21 -4.75 21.42
C GLY A 194 -8.30 -5.52 20.48
N PHE A 195 -8.85 -6.15 19.45
CA PHE A 195 -8.06 -6.89 18.44
C PHE A 195 -8.78 -6.95 17.09
N VAL A 196 -7.96 -7.04 16.02
CA VAL A 196 -8.48 -7.17 14.67
C VAL A 196 -9.14 -8.52 14.45
N HIS A 197 -10.35 -8.53 13.91
CA HIS A 197 -11.07 -9.76 13.58
C HIS A 197 -11.83 -9.62 12.26
N VAL A 198 -12.35 -10.72 11.74
CA VAL A 198 -13.21 -10.68 10.56
C VAL A 198 -14.54 -10.04 10.94
N HIS A 199 -14.93 -9.00 10.21
CA HIS A 199 -16.20 -8.32 10.44
C HIS A 199 -17.38 -9.26 10.19
N ARG A 200 -18.28 -9.38 11.16
CA ARG A 200 -19.38 -10.34 11.12
C ARG A 200 -20.62 -9.87 10.35
N GLY A 201 -20.60 -8.63 9.86
CA GLY A 201 -21.78 -7.96 9.32
C GLY A 201 -22.57 -7.24 10.44
N MET A 202 -23.56 -6.45 10.04
CA MET A 202 -24.51 -5.85 10.98
C MET A 202 -25.49 -6.94 11.43
N HIS A 203 -25.86 -6.94 12.69
CA HIS A 203 -26.82 -7.86 13.31
C HIS A 203 -28.21 -7.28 13.41
#